data_c9e6302b9fd9904093acbde7c6983bc9
#
_entry.id   c9e6302b9fd9904093acbde7c6983bc9
#
_cell.length_a   1.000
_cell.length_b   1.000
_cell.length_c   1.000
_cell.angle_alpha   90.00
_cell.angle_beta   90.00
_cell.angle_gamma   90.00
#
_symmetry.space_group_name_H-M   'P 1'
#
loop_
_entity.id
_entity.type
_entity.pdbx_description
1 polymer ?
#
loop_
_entity_poly.entity_id
_entity_poly.type
_entity_poly.pdbx_seq_one_letter_code
_entity_poly.pdbx_strand_id
1 'polypeptide(L)'
;MSTLFTDWRHRSTHRRVWALATPMILSNISVPLVALVDSAVIGHLPHAHQLGAVAVGSTLYTFLAWAMGFLRMGTTGFAAQAAGRSDSAALRRILLQGLLLAVGLAVLLGVIALPFSHLALTMMQPSADLQQMTLDFFHTRLFGLPAALASYALVGWFLGAQNARAPLAILLLTNAVNIVLNLWFVIGLDWGVIGSARASVLAEWTGVVLGLLLARNTLRAWPGRIVWSALRLWSNWRPLLAVNRDIFLRTLALQSVMFLITVQGARLGDATVAANALLLNGLLLTAHALDGLAHAVEALCGHAIGARDRDTLRRSLVVAGGWSLISSMVFALFFLVAGHGFVSLQTDIPEVRATAMTYLPYLALMPLLAVWSYLLDGLFIGATRAREMRNAMLFSAAGIAPLAYLAASHGNHALWLTFLAFTLLRGLSLGFIAWRLTRSEGWFGH
;
A
#
# COMPACT_ATOMS: atom_id res chain seq x y z
N MET A 1 -10.27 15.14 29.34
CA MET A 1 -9.14 14.21 29.64
C MET A 1 -9.61 12.88 30.24
N SER A 2 -10.64 12.84 31.12
CA SER A 2 -11.17 11.60 31.73
C SER A 2 -11.67 10.54 30.70
N THR A 3 -12.35 10.97 29.65
CA THR A 3 -12.90 10.05 28.61
C THR A 3 -11.83 9.38 27.77
N LEU A 4 -10.76 10.09 27.36
CA LEU A 4 -9.66 9.51 26.58
C LEU A 4 -8.91 8.41 27.34
N PHE A 5 -8.70 8.64 28.64
CA PHE A 5 -8.03 7.66 29.49
C PHE A 5 -8.88 6.42 29.75
N THR A 6 -10.20 6.58 29.87
CA THR A 6 -11.14 5.48 29.98
C THR A 6 -11.20 4.66 28.70
N ASP A 7 -11.23 5.32 27.54
CA ASP A 7 -11.22 4.66 26.23
C ASP A 7 -9.91 3.89 25.98
N TRP A 8 -8.76 4.45 26.37
CA TRP A 8 -7.47 3.77 26.30
C TRP A 8 -7.42 2.50 27.15
N ARG A 9 -8.04 2.47 28.32
CA ARG A 9 -8.04 1.28 29.20
C ARG A 9 -8.94 0.13 28.74
N HIS A 10 -9.64 0.28 27.64
CA HIS A 10 -10.62 -0.71 27.18
C HIS A 10 -9.96 -1.94 26.53
N ARG A 11 -9.65 -2.96 27.32
CA ARG A 11 -8.87 -4.17 26.93
C ARG A 11 -9.36 -4.86 25.67
N SER A 12 -10.68 -4.96 25.46
CA SER A 12 -11.22 -5.64 24.27
C SER A 12 -10.90 -4.90 22.99
N THR A 13 -10.81 -3.55 23.01
CA THR A 13 -10.43 -2.76 21.85
C THR A 13 -8.96 -2.97 21.49
N HIS A 14 -8.04 -3.04 22.47
CA HIS A 14 -6.64 -3.39 22.23
C HIS A 14 -6.51 -4.75 21.53
N ARG A 15 -7.24 -5.76 22.03
CA ARG A 15 -7.22 -7.09 21.42
C ARG A 15 -7.71 -7.06 19.96
N ARG A 16 -8.77 -6.30 19.67
CA ARG A 16 -9.30 -6.15 18.30
C ARG A 16 -8.32 -5.42 17.39
N VAL A 17 -7.70 -4.34 17.85
CA VAL A 17 -6.69 -3.59 17.08
C VAL A 17 -5.53 -4.51 16.71
N TRP A 18 -4.94 -5.22 17.67
CA TRP A 18 -3.81 -6.12 17.40
C TRP A 18 -4.22 -7.37 16.62
N ALA A 19 -5.43 -7.87 16.78
CA ALA A 19 -5.92 -8.99 15.96
C ALA A 19 -6.01 -8.66 14.46
N LEU A 20 -6.20 -7.38 14.12
CA LEU A 20 -6.20 -6.90 12.74
C LEU A 20 -4.82 -6.38 12.32
N ALA A 21 -4.14 -5.62 13.17
CA ALA A 21 -2.86 -5.01 12.83
C ALA A 21 -1.73 -6.02 12.69
N THR A 22 -1.59 -6.99 13.60
CA THR A 22 -0.47 -7.95 13.59
C THR A 22 -0.40 -8.76 12.28
N PRO A 23 -1.47 -9.39 11.80
CA PRO A 23 -1.42 -10.10 10.52
C PRO A 23 -1.07 -9.19 9.36
N MET A 24 -1.54 -7.93 9.35
CA MET A 24 -1.26 -6.98 8.29
C MET A 24 0.18 -6.46 8.33
N ILE A 25 0.74 -6.22 9.51
CA ILE A 25 2.17 -5.87 9.68
C ILE A 25 3.05 -7.01 9.16
N LEU A 26 2.76 -8.26 9.55
CA LEU A 26 3.49 -9.44 9.08
C LEU A 26 3.37 -9.61 7.56
N SER A 27 2.19 -9.36 7.00
CA SER A 27 1.96 -9.35 5.56
C SER A 27 2.85 -8.32 4.87
N ASN A 28 2.86 -7.09 5.35
CA ASN A 28 3.63 -6.00 4.74
C ASN A 28 5.15 -6.26 4.80
N ILE A 29 5.65 -6.82 5.92
CA ILE A 29 7.08 -7.16 6.08
C ILE A 29 7.50 -8.32 5.16
N SER A 30 6.59 -9.24 4.82
CA SER A 30 6.92 -10.37 3.96
C SER A 30 7.20 -9.98 2.50
N VAL A 31 6.66 -8.86 2.02
CA VAL A 31 6.85 -8.38 0.64
C VAL A 31 8.32 -8.10 0.29
N PRO A 32 9.08 -7.30 1.07
CA PRO A 32 10.50 -7.10 0.81
C PRO A 32 11.33 -8.38 0.88
N LEU A 33 10.96 -9.34 1.75
CA LEU A 33 11.67 -10.61 1.88
C LEU A 33 11.57 -11.46 0.61
N VAL A 34 10.40 -11.50 -0.02
CA VAL A 34 10.22 -12.21 -1.30
C VAL A 34 11.04 -11.54 -2.41
N ALA A 35 11.03 -10.21 -2.48
CA ALA A 35 11.84 -9.49 -3.47
C ALA A 35 13.34 -9.79 -3.33
N LEU A 36 13.84 -9.98 -2.09
CA LEU A 36 15.23 -10.41 -1.85
C LEU A 36 15.49 -11.83 -2.35
N VAL A 37 14.57 -12.77 -2.10
CA VAL A 37 14.71 -14.15 -2.58
C VAL A 37 14.66 -14.19 -4.11
N ASP A 38 13.72 -13.51 -4.73
CA ASP A 38 13.62 -13.41 -6.19
C ASP A 38 14.90 -12.84 -6.80
N SER A 39 15.44 -11.76 -6.23
CA SER A 39 16.70 -11.17 -6.66
C SER A 39 17.87 -12.12 -6.49
N ALA A 40 17.90 -12.90 -5.40
CA ALA A 40 18.95 -13.90 -5.16
C ALA A 40 18.88 -15.03 -6.19
N VAL A 41 17.68 -15.58 -6.48
CA VAL A 41 17.49 -16.65 -7.47
C VAL A 41 17.93 -16.18 -8.86
N ILE A 42 17.50 -14.98 -9.27
CA ILE A 42 17.79 -14.42 -10.58
C ILE A 42 19.24 -13.95 -10.68
N GLY A 43 19.84 -13.51 -9.59
CA GLY A 43 21.25 -13.09 -9.51
C GLY A 43 22.22 -14.24 -9.79
N HIS A 44 21.77 -15.50 -9.75
CA HIS A 44 22.57 -16.67 -10.13
C HIS A 44 22.43 -17.06 -11.61
N LEU A 45 21.63 -16.33 -12.39
CA LEU A 45 21.58 -16.52 -13.84
C LEU A 45 22.92 -16.13 -14.52
N PRO A 46 23.30 -16.82 -15.60
CA PRO A 46 24.66 -16.72 -16.17
C PRO A 46 24.97 -15.36 -16.82
N HIS A 47 23.96 -14.56 -17.17
CA HIS A 47 24.16 -13.32 -17.93
C HIS A 47 23.52 -12.10 -17.27
N ALA A 48 24.26 -11.00 -17.19
CA ALA A 48 23.81 -9.74 -16.57
C ALA A 48 22.54 -9.16 -17.20
N HIS A 49 22.34 -9.33 -18.52
CA HIS A 49 21.14 -8.85 -19.21
C HIS A 49 19.85 -9.57 -18.76
N GLN A 50 19.95 -10.82 -18.25
CA GLN A 50 18.82 -11.54 -17.69
C GLN A 50 18.34 -10.91 -16.38
N LEU A 51 19.28 -10.56 -15.49
CA LEU A 51 18.97 -9.83 -14.25
C LEU A 51 18.36 -8.46 -14.57
N GLY A 52 18.94 -7.75 -15.56
CA GLY A 52 18.42 -6.46 -16.04
C GLY A 52 17.00 -6.56 -16.58
N ALA A 53 16.71 -7.60 -17.37
CA ALA A 53 15.37 -7.82 -17.95
C ALA A 53 14.30 -8.04 -16.88
N VAL A 54 14.61 -8.84 -15.85
CA VAL A 54 13.69 -9.05 -14.72
C VAL A 54 13.51 -7.77 -13.92
N ALA A 55 14.58 -7.03 -13.63
CA ALA A 55 14.51 -5.78 -12.88
C ALA A 55 13.63 -4.74 -13.58
N VAL A 56 13.84 -4.50 -14.88
CA VAL A 56 13.04 -3.54 -15.66
C VAL A 56 11.60 -4.03 -15.82
N GLY A 57 11.41 -5.30 -16.20
CA GLY A 57 10.08 -5.89 -16.41
C GLY A 57 9.25 -5.90 -15.12
N SER A 58 9.86 -6.24 -13.97
CA SER A 58 9.22 -6.19 -12.66
C SER A 58 8.85 -4.76 -12.25
N THR A 59 9.71 -3.79 -12.56
CA THR A 59 9.42 -2.37 -12.27
C THR A 59 8.19 -1.89 -13.05
N LEU A 60 8.12 -2.19 -14.35
CA LEU A 60 6.97 -1.85 -15.19
C LEU A 60 5.67 -2.52 -14.69
N TYR A 61 5.75 -3.80 -14.35
CA TYR A 61 4.60 -4.55 -13.82
C TYR A 61 4.14 -4.01 -12.46
N THR A 62 5.08 -3.79 -11.55
CA THR A 62 4.79 -3.27 -10.20
C THR A 62 4.14 -1.91 -10.25
N PHE A 63 4.60 -1.03 -11.16
CA PHE A 63 3.99 0.27 -11.37
C PHE A 63 2.51 0.17 -11.77
N LEU A 64 2.18 -0.73 -12.72
CA LEU A 64 0.79 -0.98 -13.13
C LEU A 64 -0.05 -1.54 -11.98
N ALA A 65 0.42 -2.58 -11.31
CA ALA A 65 -0.32 -3.24 -10.24
C ALA A 65 -0.50 -2.33 -9.03
N TRP A 66 0.56 -1.62 -8.63
CA TRP A 66 0.53 -0.76 -7.46
C TRP A 66 -0.44 0.44 -7.62
N ALA A 67 -0.52 1.03 -8.81
CA ALA A 67 -1.47 2.10 -9.10
C ALA A 67 -2.94 1.67 -8.85
N MET A 68 -3.22 0.36 -8.86
CA MET A 68 -4.55 -0.22 -8.61
C MET A 68 -4.82 -0.55 -7.13
N GLY A 69 -3.93 -0.17 -6.21
CA GLY A 69 -4.09 -0.37 -4.76
C GLY A 69 -5.38 0.23 -4.18
N PHE A 70 -6.01 1.17 -4.88
CA PHE A 70 -7.31 1.71 -4.52
C PHE A 70 -8.42 0.63 -4.45
N LEU A 71 -8.30 -0.47 -5.21
CA LEU A 71 -9.23 -1.59 -5.14
C LEU A 71 -9.33 -2.18 -3.73
N ARG A 72 -8.19 -2.37 -3.07
CA ARG A 72 -8.13 -2.83 -1.69
C ARG A 72 -8.82 -1.83 -0.76
N MET A 73 -8.41 -0.55 -0.83
CA MET A 73 -8.89 0.50 0.07
C MET A 73 -10.39 0.73 -0.07
N GLY A 74 -10.89 0.88 -1.30
CA GLY A 74 -12.32 1.07 -1.56
C GLY A 74 -13.14 -0.13 -1.08
N THR A 75 -12.72 -1.34 -1.40
CA THR A 75 -13.41 -2.56 -0.96
C THR A 75 -13.42 -2.70 0.56
N THR A 76 -12.32 -2.35 1.27
CA THR A 76 -12.26 -2.38 2.73
C THR A 76 -13.33 -1.50 3.36
N GLY A 77 -13.45 -0.25 2.94
CA GLY A 77 -14.40 0.69 3.54
C GLY A 77 -15.86 0.23 3.41
N PHE A 78 -16.25 -0.14 2.19
CA PHE A 78 -17.62 -0.62 1.94
C PHE A 78 -17.92 -1.94 2.66
N ALA A 79 -16.99 -2.90 2.66
CA ALA A 79 -17.16 -4.17 3.35
C ALA A 79 -17.22 -3.98 4.87
N ALA A 80 -16.40 -3.11 5.45
CA ALA A 80 -16.41 -2.82 6.88
C ALA A 80 -17.73 -2.19 7.32
N GLN A 81 -18.28 -1.25 6.55
CA GLN A 81 -19.58 -0.67 6.84
C GLN A 81 -20.72 -1.67 6.67
N ALA A 82 -20.67 -2.53 5.63
CA ALA A 82 -21.67 -3.60 5.47
C ALA A 82 -21.63 -4.60 6.63
N ALA A 83 -20.43 -4.98 7.08
CA ALA A 83 -20.24 -5.82 8.26
C ALA A 83 -20.81 -5.16 9.53
N GLY A 84 -20.56 -3.86 9.71
CA GLY A 84 -21.08 -3.09 10.85
C GLY A 84 -22.60 -3.03 10.88
N ARG A 85 -23.26 -2.95 9.73
CA ARG A 85 -24.73 -3.02 9.60
C ARG A 85 -25.29 -4.45 9.67
N SER A 86 -24.43 -5.46 9.78
CA SER A 86 -24.80 -6.88 9.64
C SER A 86 -25.52 -7.21 8.32
N ASP A 87 -25.20 -6.45 7.26
CA ASP A 87 -25.80 -6.60 5.93
C ASP A 87 -25.02 -7.63 5.09
N SER A 88 -25.44 -8.90 5.23
CA SER A 88 -24.83 -10.01 4.50
C SER A 88 -25.00 -9.92 2.99
N ALA A 89 -26.10 -9.34 2.50
CA ALA A 89 -26.36 -9.18 1.07
C ALA A 89 -25.41 -8.13 0.47
N ALA A 90 -25.23 -7.00 1.14
CA ALA A 90 -24.26 -5.98 0.75
C ALA A 90 -22.82 -6.55 0.79
N LEU A 91 -22.46 -7.30 1.83
CA LEU A 91 -21.11 -7.89 1.95
C LEU A 91 -20.78 -8.81 0.76
N ARG A 92 -21.74 -9.66 0.34
CA ARG A 92 -21.60 -10.52 -0.84
C ARG A 92 -21.52 -9.71 -2.13
N ARG A 93 -22.37 -8.69 -2.26
CA ARG A 93 -22.37 -7.80 -3.44
C ARG A 93 -21.03 -7.08 -3.58
N ILE A 94 -20.47 -6.54 -2.50
CA ILE A 94 -19.19 -5.82 -2.50
C ILE A 94 -18.05 -6.74 -2.93
N LEU A 95 -18.04 -8.01 -2.48
CA LEU A 95 -17.04 -8.99 -2.94
C LEU A 95 -17.12 -9.18 -4.46
N LEU A 96 -18.32 -9.43 -4.99
CA LEU A 96 -18.50 -9.64 -6.42
C LEU A 96 -18.17 -8.38 -7.24
N GLN A 97 -18.59 -7.21 -6.79
CA GLN A 97 -18.25 -5.94 -7.42
C GLN A 97 -16.73 -5.70 -7.44
N GLY A 98 -16.05 -5.97 -6.33
CA GLY A 98 -14.59 -5.87 -6.25
C GLY A 98 -13.88 -6.81 -7.23
N LEU A 99 -14.30 -8.06 -7.31
CA LEU A 99 -13.74 -9.04 -8.24
C LEU A 99 -14.02 -8.70 -9.71
N LEU A 100 -15.24 -8.30 -10.04
CA LEU A 100 -15.61 -7.88 -11.40
C LEU A 100 -14.83 -6.63 -11.83
N LEU A 101 -14.68 -5.66 -10.92
CA LEU A 101 -13.88 -4.47 -11.17
C LEU A 101 -12.40 -4.82 -11.38
N ALA A 102 -11.86 -5.75 -10.58
CA ALA A 102 -10.49 -6.23 -10.71
C ALA A 102 -10.23 -6.86 -12.08
N VAL A 103 -11.13 -7.74 -12.53
CA VAL A 103 -11.03 -8.38 -13.85
C VAL A 103 -11.17 -7.34 -14.97
N GLY A 104 -12.16 -6.45 -14.89
CA GLY A 104 -12.37 -5.40 -15.88
C GLY A 104 -11.16 -4.47 -16.02
N LEU A 105 -10.59 -4.05 -14.91
CA LEU A 105 -9.37 -3.23 -14.89
C LEU A 105 -8.16 -4.00 -15.39
N ALA A 106 -8.02 -5.28 -15.06
CA ALA A 106 -6.91 -6.10 -15.54
C ALA A 106 -6.94 -6.25 -17.07
N VAL A 107 -8.12 -6.45 -17.66
CA VAL A 107 -8.30 -6.48 -19.12
C VAL A 107 -7.95 -5.13 -19.73
N LEU A 108 -8.49 -4.04 -19.20
CA LEU A 108 -8.21 -2.67 -19.68
C LEU A 108 -6.73 -2.35 -19.62
N LEU A 109 -6.10 -2.60 -18.48
CA LEU A 109 -4.66 -2.36 -18.29
C LEU A 109 -3.80 -3.28 -19.14
N GLY A 110 -4.18 -4.54 -19.32
CA GLY A 110 -3.49 -5.48 -20.19
C GLY A 110 -3.45 -4.98 -21.64
N VAL A 111 -4.56 -4.45 -22.15
CA VAL A 111 -4.61 -3.84 -23.48
C VAL A 111 -3.75 -2.59 -23.59
N ILE A 112 -3.77 -1.72 -22.58
CA ILE A 112 -2.95 -0.49 -22.56
C ILE A 112 -1.48 -0.81 -22.33
N ALA A 113 -1.16 -1.82 -21.54
CA ALA A 113 0.20 -2.19 -21.20
C ALA A 113 1.03 -2.66 -22.39
N LEU A 114 0.40 -3.27 -23.40
CA LEU A 114 1.09 -3.72 -24.61
C LEU A 114 1.79 -2.58 -25.36
N PRO A 115 1.10 -1.53 -25.83
CA PRO A 115 1.77 -0.41 -26.48
C PRO A 115 2.65 0.39 -25.51
N PHE A 116 2.27 0.49 -24.23
CA PHE A 116 3.04 1.20 -23.22
C PHE A 116 4.42 0.56 -22.99
N SER A 117 4.52 -0.75 -22.94
CA SER A 117 5.81 -1.45 -22.73
C SER A 117 6.79 -1.19 -23.89
N HIS A 118 6.31 -1.20 -25.13
CA HIS A 118 7.14 -0.85 -26.29
C HIS A 118 7.60 0.60 -26.24
N LEU A 119 6.71 1.53 -25.93
CA LEU A 119 7.06 2.96 -25.82
C LEU A 119 8.09 3.20 -24.70
N ALA A 120 7.90 2.62 -23.52
CA ALA A 120 8.80 2.75 -22.39
C ALA A 120 10.21 2.24 -22.73
N LEU A 121 10.32 1.07 -23.35
CA LEU A 121 11.60 0.49 -23.74
C LEU A 121 12.26 1.26 -24.89
N THR A 122 11.49 1.79 -25.84
CA THR A 122 12.04 2.66 -26.88
C THR A 122 12.67 3.93 -26.30
N MET A 123 12.07 4.51 -25.26
CA MET A 123 12.64 5.67 -24.57
C MET A 123 13.89 5.33 -23.75
N MET A 124 13.99 4.11 -23.21
CA MET A 124 15.14 3.66 -22.42
C MET A 124 16.34 3.24 -23.30
N GLN A 125 16.14 2.92 -24.58
CA GLN A 125 17.13 2.46 -25.55
C GLN A 125 18.07 1.35 -25.02
N PRO A 126 17.55 0.26 -24.44
CA PRO A 126 18.37 -0.85 -23.98
C PRO A 126 18.95 -1.64 -25.17
N SER A 127 19.90 -2.56 -24.89
CA SER A 127 20.36 -3.51 -25.90
C SER A 127 19.19 -4.37 -26.43
N ALA A 128 19.30 -4.85 -27.68
CA ALA A 128 18.23 -5.65 -28.31
C ALA A 128 17.85 -6.89 -27.49
N ASP A 129 18.85 -7.59 -26.93
CA ASP A 129 18.62 -8.78 -26.10
C ASP A 129 17.90 -8.44 -24.80
N LEU A 130 18.29 -7.34 -24.14
CA LEU A 130 17.62 -6.86 -22.93
C LEU A 130 16.18 -6.45 -23.22
N GLN A 131 15.95 -5.76 -24.35
CA GLN A 131 14.61 -5.33 -24.75
C GLN A 131 13.67 -6.51 -24.96
N GLN A 132 14.10 -7.52 -25.73
CA GLN A 132 13.28 -8.69 -26.03
C GLN A 132 12.95 -9.48 -24.74
N MET A 133 13.95 -9.76 -23.91
CA MET A 133 13.74 -10.48 -22.65
C MET A 133 12.83 -9.71 -21.68
N THR A 134 12.93 -8.40 -21.61
CA THR A 134 12.06 -7.55 -20.78
C THR A 134 10.63 -7.62 -21.27
N LEU A 135 10.38 -7.56 -22.58
CA LEU A 135 9.05 -7.69 -23.16
C LEU A 135 8.46 -9.07 -22.88
N ASP A 136 9.21 -10.13 -23.09
CA ASP A 136 8.76 -11.50 -22.85
C ASP A 136 8.41 -11.73 -21.37
N PHE A 137 9.24 -11.25 -20.45
CA PHE A 137 8.97 -11.26 -19.02
C PHE A 137 7.68 -10.49 -18.69
N PHE A 138 7.60 -9.23 -19.13
CA PHE A 138 6.49 -8.34 -18.84
C PHE A 138 5.16 -8.88 -19.40
N HIS A 139 5.15 -9.32 -20.66
CA HIS A 139 3.96 -9.90 -21.28
C HIS A 139 3.51 -11.19 -20.56
N THR A 140 4.46 -12.03 -20.13
CA THR A 140 4.15 -13.21 -19.32
C THR A 140 3.52 -12.79 -17.99
N ARG A 141 4.07 -11.77 -17.33
CA ARG A 141 3.53 -11.25 -16.06
C ARG A 141 2.12 -10.68 -16.19
N LEU A 142 1.71 -10.14 -17.35
CA LEU A 142 0.36 -9.65 -17.58
C LEU A 142 -0.73 -10.71 -17.37
N PHE A 143 -0.43 -12.01 -17.56
CA PHE A 143 -1.37 -13.09 -17.22
C PHE A 143 -1.62 -13.22 -15.71
N GLY A 144 -0.74 -12.71 -14.87
CA GLY A 144 -0.93 -12.59 -13.42
C GLY A 144 -1.75 -11.37 -13.00
N LEU A 145 -1.86 -10.34 -13.85
CA LEU A 145 -2.51 -9.08 -13.48
C LEU A 145 -3.96 -9.25 -12.98
N PRO A 146 -4.83 -10.08 -13.60
CA PRO A 146 -6.16 -10.32 -13.06
C PRO A 146 -6.12 -10.92 -11.65
N ALA A 147 -5.18 -11.82 -11.38
CA ALA A 147 -5.02 -12.43 -10.07
C ALA A 147 -4.50 -11.43 -9.04
N ALA A 148 -3.51 -10.61 -9.39
CA ALA A 148 -2.98 -9.56 -8.52
C ALA A 148 -4.08 -8.55 -8.12
N LEU A 149 -4.88 -8.08 -9.07
CA LEU A 149 -5.97 -7.14 -8.80
C LEU A 149 -7.13 -7.80 -8.04
N ALA A 150 -7.47 -9.06 -8.33
CA ALA A 150 -8.44 -9.82 -7.55
C ALA A 150 -7.97 -10.02 -6.10
N SER A 151 -6.68 -10.24 -5.88
CA SER A 151 -6.09 -10.32 -4.53
C SER A 151 -6.27 -9.01 -3.77
N TYR A 152 -6.10 -7.84 -4.39
CA TYR A 152 -6.40 -6.56 -3.74
C TYR A 152 -7.86 -6.47 -3.29
N ALA A 153 -8.82 -6.84 -4.14
CA ALA A 153 -10.23 -6.84 -3.78
C ALA A 153 -10.52 -7.83 -2.64
N LEU A 154 -9.97 -9.05 -2.69
CA LEU A 154 -10.12 -10.07 -1.65
C LEU A 154 -9.54 -9.61 -0.32
N VAL A 155 -8.32 -9.10 -0.30
CA VAL A 155 -7.65 -8.59 0.90
C VAL A 155 -8.48 -7.47 1.53
N GLY A 156 -8.92 -6.50 0.72
CA GLY A 156 -9.78 -5.42 1.19
C GLY A 156 -11.10 -5.92 1.77
N TRP A 157 -11.73 -6.86 1.11
CA TRP A 157 -12.99 -7.44 1.56
C TRP A 157 -12.84 -8.21 2.89
N PHE A 158 -11.80 -9.05 3.03
CA PHE A 158 -11.53 -9.76 4.26
C PHE A 158 -11.26 -8.81 5.43
N LEU A 159 -10.47 -7.78 5.18
CA LEU A 159 -10.15 -6.79 6.20
C LEU A 159 -11.43 -6.07 6.67
N GLY A 160 -12.28 -5.66 5.73
CA GLY A 160 -13.59 -5.09 6.02
C GLY A 160 -14.52 -6.07 6.76
N ALA A 161 -14.48 -7.36 6.41
CA ALA A 161 -15.20 -8.41 7.12
C ALA A 161 -14.59 -8.79 8.49
N GLN A 162 -13.63 -8.01 8.99
CA GLN A 162 -12.93 -8.17 10.28
C GLN A 162 -12.06 -9.46 10.35
N ASN A 163 -11.58 -9.94 9.21
CA ASN A 163 -10.74 -11.15 9.10
C ASN A 163 -9.37 -10.82 8.49
N ALA A 164 -8.41 -10.37 9.29
CA ALA A 164 -7.05 -10.09 8.83
C ALA A 164 -6.16 -11.36 8.69
N ARG A 165 -6.61 -12.51 9.18
CA ARG A 165 -5.87 -13.78 9.05
C ARG A 165 -5.92 -14.32 7.62
N ALA A 166 -7.03 -14.12 6.92
CA ALA A 166 -7.17 -14.54 5.53
C ALA A 166 -6.20 -13.81 4.59
N PRO A 167 -6.05 -12.48 4.60
CA PRO A 167 -4.99 -11.77 3.88
C PRO A 167 -3.59 -12.31 4.14
N LEU A 168 -3.24 -12.54 5.42
CA LEU A 168 -1.94 -13.11 5.79
C LEU A 168 -1.74 -14.50 5.17
N ALA A 169 -2.74 -15.38 5.27
CA ALA A 169 -2.66 -16.73 4.71
C ALA A 169 -2.51 -16.70 3.18
N ILE A 170 -3.26 -15.83 2.48
CA ILE A 170 -3.16 -15.64 1.04
C ILE A 170 -1.73 -15.23 0.67
N LEU A 171 -1.19 -14.22 1.35
CA LEU A 171 0.13 -13.68 1.03
C LEU A 171 1.24 -14.69 1.34
N LEU A 172 1.20 -15.35 2.49
CA LEU A 172 2.21 -16.35 2.86
C LEU A 172 2.21 -17.52 1.87
N LEU A 173 1.03 -18.00 1.45
CA LEU A 173 0.96 -19.07 0.45
C LEU A 173 1.48 -18.59 -0.92
N THR A 174 1.05 -17.41 -1.37
CA THR A 174 1.53 -16.83 -2.64
C THR A 174 3.05 -16.72 -2.63
N ASN A 175 3.63 -16.21 -1.55
CA ASN A 175 5.07 -16.05 -1.41
C ASN A 175 5.80 -17.41 -1.37
N ALA A 176 5.29 -18.38 -0.60
CA ALA A 176 5.88 -19.71 -0.53
C ALA A 176 5.84 -20.41 -1.89
N VAL A 177 4.71 -20.36 -2.60
CA VAL A 177 4.58 -20.95 -3.93
C VAL A 177 5.50 -20.23 -4.93
N ASN A 178 5.58 -18.91 -4.87
CA ASN A 178 6.50 -18.13 -5.71
C ASN A 178 7.96 -18.56 -5.51
N ILE A 179 8.42 -18.67 -4.28
CA ILE A 179 9.80 -19.10 -3.97
C ILE A 179 10.07 -20.52 -4.49
N VAL A 180 9.17 -21.46 -4.21
CA VAL A 180 9.34 -22.86 -4.64
C VAL A 180 9.35 -22.97 -6.15
N LEU A 181 8.42 -22.30 -6.84
CA LEU A 181 8.35 -22.32 -8.29
C LEU A 181 9.50 -21.57 -8.96
N ASN A 182 9.99 -20.47 -8.37
CA ASN A 182 11.19 -19.79 -8.85
C ASN A 182 12.41 -20.72 -8.81
N LEU A 183 12.64 -21.38 -7.68
CA LEU A 183 13.75 -22.37 -7.57
C LEU A 183 13.58 -23.48 -8.58
N TRP A 184 12.37 -24.01 -8.75
CA TRP A 184 12.14 -25.13 -9.66
C TRP A 184 12.23 -24.71 -11.14
N PHE A 185 11.61 -23.61 -11.55
CA PHE A 185 11.57 -23.19 -12.95
C PHE A 185 12.87 -22.54 -13.41
N VAL A 186 13.47 -21.70 -12.55
CA VAL A 186 14.70 -20.95 -12.94
C VAL A 186 15.92 -21.85 -12.81
N ILE A 187 16.09 -22.56 -11.69
CA ILE A 187 17.28 -23.35 -11.41
C ILE A 187 17.07 -24.81 -11.87
N GLY A 188 15.93 -25.43 -11.54
CA GLY A 188 15.68 -26.85 -11.81
C GLY A 188 15.40 -27.16 -13.30
N LEU A 189 14.64 -26.31 -13.98
CA LEU A 189 14.27 -26.50 -15.39
C LEU A 189 15.04 -25.60 -16.35
N ASP A 190 15.88 -24.70 -15.83
CA ASP A 190 16.67 -23.73 -16.61
C ASP A 190 15.82 -22.85 -17.57
N TRP A 191 14.61 -22.48 -17.11
CA TRP A 191 13.72 -21.60 -17.88
C TRP A 191 14.09 -20.12 -17.78
N GLY A 192 15.11 -19.78 -17.02
CA GLY A 192 15.65 -18.44 -16.89
C GLY A 192 14.60 -17.37 -16.54
N VAL A 193 14.64 -16.25 -17.25
CA VAL A 193 13.76 -15.08 -17.04
C VAL A 193 12.27 -15.43 -17.15
N ILE A 194 11.89 -16.22 -18.13
CA ILE A 194 10.49 -16.64 -18.32
C ILE A 194 10.01 -17.57 -17.21
N GLY A 195 10.91 -18.42 -16.69
CA GLY A 195 10.63 -19.27 -15.53
C GLY A 195 10.19 -18.44 -14.32
N SER A 196 10.89 -17.35 -14.02
CA SER A 196 10.55 -16.44 -12.93
C SER A 196 9.20 -15.75 -13.16
N ALA A 197 8.91 -15.28 -14.36
CA ALA A 197 7.62 -14.69 -14.70
C ALA A 197 6.47 -15.67 -14.48
N ARG A 198 6.61 -16.91 -14.97
CA ARG A 198 5.60 -17.97 -14.82
C ARG A 198 5.40 -18.38 -13.37
N ALA A 199 6.49 -18.46 -12.59
CA ALA A 199 6.43 -18.75 -11.15
C ALA A 199 5.55 -17.73 -10.42
N SER A 200 5.77 -16.44 -10.70
CA SER A 200 5.00 -15.36 -10.10
C SER A 200 3.51 -15.40 -10.51
N VAL A 201 3.22 -15.65 -11.79
CA VAL A 201 1.83 -15.78 -12.29
C VAL A 201 1.09 -16.91 -11.58
N LEU A 202 1.70 -18.10 -11.52
CA LEU A 202 1.08 -19.25 -10.86
C LEU A 202 0.89 -19.03 -9.36
N ALA A 203 1.85 -18.38 -8.71
CA ALA A 203 1.74 -18.02 -7.30
C ALA A 203 0.57 -17.06 -7.03
N GLU A 204 0.40 -16.02 -7.85
CA GLU A 204 -0.72 -15.08 -7.75
C GLU A 204 -2.07 -15.77 -7.93
N TRP A 205 -2.22 -16.63 -8.93
CA TRP A 205 -3.44 -17.42 -9.12
C TRP A 205 -3.71 -18.39 -7.97
N THR A 206 -2.68 -19.02 -7.41
CA THR A 206 -2.81 -19.88 -6.22
C THR A 206 -3.34 -19.08 -5.02
N GLY A 207 -2.84 -17.85 -4.83
CA GLY A 207 -3.33 -16.94 -3.81
C GLY A 207 -4.81 -16.59 -3.98
N VAL A 208 -5.25 -16.31 -5.21
CA VAL A 208 -6.67 -16.04 -5.52
C VAL A 208 -7.56 -17.25 -5.23
N VAL A 209 -7.14 -18.45 -5.65
CA VAL A 209 -7.89 -19.68 -5.36
C VAL A 209 -8.07 -19.88 -3.87
N LEU A 210 -6.99 -19.75 -3.08
CA LEU A 210 -7.09 -19.80 -1.62
C LEU A 210 -8.02 -18.69 -1.09
N GLY A 211 -7.89 -17.47 -1.60
CA GLY A 211 -8.73 -16.34 -1.21
C GLY A 211 -10.22 -16.61 -1.44
N LEU A 212 -10.58 -17.17 -2.58
CA LEU A 212 -11.98 -17.53 -2.88
C LEU A 212 -12.50 -18.64 -1.98
N LEU A 213 -11.68 -19.67 -1.68
CA LEU A 213 -12.03 -20.72 -0.73
C LEU A 213 -12.26 -20.16 0.69
N LEU A 214 -11.37 -19.29 1.15
CA LEU A 214 -11.49 -18.62 2.44
C LEU A 214 -12.70 -17.67 2.47
N ALA A 215 -13.00 -16.97 1.37
CA ALA A 215 -14.18 -16.12 1.24
C ALA A 215 -15.48 -16.92 1.36
N ARG A 216 -15.53 -18.09 0.70
CA ARG A 216 -16.66 -19.02 0.86
C ARG A 216 -16.85 -19.43 2.32
N ASN A 217 -15.77 -19.75 3.04
CA ASN A 217 -15.84 -20.12 4.46
C ASN A 217 -16.27 -18.94 5.34
N THR A 218 -15.73 -17.75 5.11
CA THR A 218 -16.14 -16.54 5.84
C THR A 218 -17.62 -16.24 5.62
N LEU A 219 -18.12 -16.38 4.37
CA LEU A 219 -19.52 -16.14 4.03
C LEU A 219 -20.50 -17.16 4.65
N ARG A 220 -20.04 -18.32 5.12
CA ARG A 220 -20.87 -19.25 5.90
C ARG A 220 -21.31 -18.67 7.24
N ALA A 221 -20.48 -17.83 7.84
CA ALA A 221 -20.82 -17.11 9.08
C ALA A 221 -21.78 -15.92 8.84
N TRP A 222 -22.02 -15.55 7.59
CA TRP A 222 -22.89 -14.46 7.17
C TRP A 222 -24.07 -15.03 6.36
N PRO A 223 -25.18 -15.46 6.98
CA PRO A 223 -26.29 -16.07 6.26
C PRO A 223 -26.90 -15.08 5.26
N GLY A 224 -27.25 -15.56 4.07
CA GLY A 224 -27.79 -14.73 3.00
C GLY A 224 -27.55 -15.32 1.61
N ARG A 225 -28.16 -14.67 0.61
CA ARG A 225 -28.03 -15.06 -0.80
C ARG A 225 -27.48 -13.90 -1.63
N ILE A 226 -26.86 -14.23 -2.76
CA ILE A 226 -26.46 -13.25 -3.75
C ILE A 226 -27.70 -12.73 -4.46
N VAL A 227 -27.90 -11.43 -4.42
CA VAL A 227 -28.97 -10.75 -5.16
C VAL A 227 -28.42 -10.28 -6.48
N TRP A 228 -28.53 -11.10 -7.52
CA TRP A 228 -27.99 -10.82 -8.86
C TRP A 228 -28.57 -9.55 -9.51
N SER A 229 -29.83 -9.25 -9.25
CA SER A 229 -30.46 -8.01 -9.73
C SER A 229 -29.76 -6.76 -9.18
N ALA A 230 -29.25 -6.81 -7.95
CA ALA A 230 -28.55 -5.69 -7.33
C ALA A 230 -27.21 -5.38 -8.02
N LEU A 231 -26.57 -6.36 -8.66
CA LEU A 231 -25.35 -6.14 -9.44
C LEU A 231 -25.61 -5.40 -10.77
N ARG A 232 -26.85 -5.43 -11.28
CA ARG A 232 -27.22 -4.72 -12.52
C ARG A 232 -27.59 -3.25 -12.26
N LEU A 233 -27.84 -2.88 -11.01
CA LEU A 233 -28.25 -1.52 -10.65
C LEU A 233 -27.04 -0.60 -10.61
N TRP A 234 -26.98 0.40 -11.48
CA TRP A 234 -25.94 1.41 -11.51
C TRP A 234 -25.80 2.18 -10.17
N SER A 235 -26.91 2.38 -9.48
CA SER A 235 -26.91 3.01 -8.14
C SER A 235 -26.02 2.32 -7.11
N ASN A 236 -25.79 1.00 -7.26
CA ASN A 236 -24.90 0.23 -6.40
C ASN A 236 -23.42 0.32 -6.81
N TRP A 237 -23.12 0.64 -8.08
CA TRP A 237 -21.76 0.80 -8.59
C TRP A 237 -21.21 2.21 -8.40
N ARG A 238 -22.07 3.21 -8.59
CA ARG A 238 -21.69 4.62 -8.54
C ARG A 238 -20.91 5.02 -7.29
N PRO A 239 -21.33 4.65 -6.05
CA PRO A 239 -20.57 4.98 -4.85
C PRO A 239 -19.19 4.31 -4.81
N LEU A 240 -19.13 3.02 -5.16
CA LEU A 240 -17.88 2.27 -5.19
C LEU A 240 -16.89 2.85 -6.19
N LEU A 241 -17.34 3.13 -7.41
CA LEU A 241 -16.50 3.72 -8.47
C LEU A 241 -16.05 5.14 -8.10
N ALA A 242 -16.90 5.95 -7.48
CA ALA A 242 -16.55 7.29 -7.03
C ALA A 242 -15.45 7.27 -5.96
N VAL A 243 -15.57 6.40 -4.96
CA VAL A 243 -14.55 6.22 -3.91
C VAL A 243 -13.23 5.73 -4.52
N ASN A 244 -13.28 4.72 -5.38
CA ASN A 244 -12.09 4.18 -6.04
C ASN A 244 -11.39 5.25 -6.91
N ARG A 245 -12.14 6.02 -7.70
CA ARG A 245 -11.61 7.14 -8.47
C ARG A 245 -10.91 8.17 -7.59
N ASP A 246 -11.55 8.54 -6.47
CA ASP A 246 -11.01 9.57 -5.58
C ASP A 246 -9.74 9.10 -4.85
N ILE A 247 -9.67 7.82 -4.47
CA ILE A 247 -8.45 7.21 -3.93
C ILE A 247 -7.34 7.16 -5.01
N PHE A 248 -7.69 6.80 -6.24
CA PHE A 248 -6.74 6.79 -7.36
C PHE A 248 -6.14 8.18 -7.60
N LEU A 249 -6.96 9.21 -7.69
CA LEU A 249 -6.51 10.60 -7.86
C LEU A 249 -5.63 11.07 -6.69
N ARG A 250 -6.01 10.71 -5.46
CA ARG A 250 -5.18 10.97 -4.28
C ARG A 250 -3.82 10.30 -4.39
N THR A 251 -3.77 9.06 -4.86
CA THR A 251 -2.53 8.29 -5.01
C THR A 251 -1.65 8.89 -6.10
N LEU A 252 -2.22 9.31 -7.23
CA LEU A 252 -1.48 10.01 -8.28
C LEU A 252 -0.87 11.32 -7.76
N ALA A 253 -1.61 12.11 -6.98
CA ALA A 253 -1.10 13.34 -6.40
C ALA A 253 0.08 13.08 -5.45
N LEU A 254 -0.01 12.06 -4.59
CA LEU A 254 1.10 11.64 -3.71
C LEU A 254 2.33 11.25 -4.53
N GLN A 255 2.16 10.44 -5.57
CA GLN A 255 3.27 9.98 -6.40
C GLN A 255 3.91 11.11 -7.20
N SER A 256 3.11 12.09 -7.64
CA SER A 256 3.64 13.27 -8.32
C SER A 256 4.57 14.08 -7.40
N VAL A 257 4.21 14.22 -6.13
CA VAL A 257 5.08 14.89 -5.14
C VAL A 257 6.35 14.06 -4.89
N MET A 258 6.22 12.74 -4.70
CA MET A 258 7.38 11.85 -4.50
C MET A 258 8.33 11.90 -5.71
N PHE A 259 7.78 11.86 -6.92
CA PHE A 259 8.55 11.98 -8.16
C PHE A 259 9.28 13.32 -8.25
N LEU A 260 8.59 14.43 -7.95
CA LEU A 260 9.19 15.75 -7.94
C LEU A 260 10.36 15.85 -6.95
N ILE A 261 10.19 15.34 -5.73
CA ILE A 261 11.25 15.29 -4.72
C ILE A 261 12.44 14.45 -5.21
N THR A 262 12.18 13.30 -5.82
CA THR A 262 13.23 12.43 -6.36
C THR A 262 14.01 13.11 -7.49
N VAL A 263 13.31 13.75 -8.44
CA VAL A 263 13.94 14.48 -9.55
C VAL A 263 14.79 15.65 -9.05
N GLN A 264 14.32 16.38 -8.05
CA GLN A 264 15.10 17.46 -7.47
C GLN A 264 16.32 16.94 -6.68
N GLY A 265 16.14 15.81 -5.97
CA GLY A 265 17.26 15.13 -5.30
C GLY A 265 18.36 14.67 -6.26
N ALA A 266 17.98 14.20 -7.45
CA ALA A 266 18.93 13.77 -8.48
C ALA A 266 19.87 14.89 -8.99
N ARG A 267 19.50 16.14 -8.81
CA ARG A 267 20.31 17.31 -9.18
C ARG A 267 21.38 17.66 -8.14
N LEU A 268 21.38 17.02 -6.97
CA LEU A 268 22.25 17.35 -5.84
C LEU A 268 23.54 16.50 -5.80
N GLY A 269 23.77 15.68 -6.82
CA GLY A 269 24.97 14.84 -6.95
C GLY A 269 24.75 13.40 -6.47
N ASP A 270 25.61 12.49 -6.97
CA ASP A 270 25.46 11.04 -6.85
C ASP A 270 25.49 10.55 -5.40
N ALA A 271 26.39 11.08 -4.58
CA ALA A 271 26.48 10.72 -3.15
C ALA A 271 25.21 11.11 -2.40
N THR A 272 24.61 12.26 -2.70
CA THR A 272 23.36 12.72 -2.11
C THR A 272 22.19 11.85 -2.55
N VAL A 273 22.10 11.48 -3.83
CA VAL A 273 21.08 10.57 -4.36
C VAL A 273 21.15 9.23 -3.65
N ALA A 274 22.35 8.65 -3.56
CA ALA A 274 22.57 7.37 -2.89
C ALA A 274 22.20 7.45 -1.41
N ALA A 275 22.63 8.50 -0.71
CA ALA A 275 22.29 8.70 0.70
C ALA A 275 20.78 8.86 0.92
N ASN A 276 20.09 9.64 0.09
CA ASN A 276 18.64 9.77 0.15
C ASN A 276 17.92 8.44 -0.10
N ALA A 277 18.39 7.63 -1.04
CA ALA A 277 17.83 6.30 -1.31
C ALA A 277 17.93 5.38 -0.08
N LEU A 278 19.08 5.38 0.62
CA LEU A 278 19.27 4.60 1.86
C LEU A 278 18.30 5.06 2.96
N LEU A 279 18.12 6.37 3.12
CA LEU A 279 17.20 6.92 4.12
C LEU A 279 15.73 6.62 3.77
N LEU A 280 15.37 6.66 2.48
CA LEU A 280 14.03 6.29 2.01
C LEU A 280 13.71 4.81 2.27
N ASN A 281 14.70 3.90 2.29
CA ASN A 281 14.50 2.52 2.74
C ASN A 281 14.03 2.45 4.21
N GLY A 282 14.60 3.30 5.06
CA GLY A 282 14.16 3.43 6.46
C GLY A 282 12.72 3.96 6.57
N LEU A 283 12.37 4.92 5.75
CA LEU A 283 11.00 5.42 5.67
C LEU A 283 10.03 4.34 5.20
N LEU A 284 10.41 3.55 4.20
CA LEU A 284 9.60 2.45 3.70
C LEU A 284 9.34 1.38 4.78
N LEU A 285 10.36 1.04 5.57
CA LEU A 285 10.23 0.12 6.70
C LEU A 285 9.21 0.65 7.73
N THR A 286 9.31 1.92 8.08
CA THR A 286 8.37 2.59 8.98
C THR A 286 6.95 2.59 8.41
N ALA A 287 6.81 2.90 7.12
CA ALA A 287 5.52 2.93 6.43
C ALA A 287 4.83 1.55 6.49
N HIS A 288 5.54 0.46 6.22
CA HIS A 288 4.97 -0.89 6.29
C HIS A 288 4.40 -1.24 7.68
N ALA A 289 5.06 -0.79 8.75
CA ALA A 289 4.59 -1.02 10.11
C ALA A 289 3.35 -0.14 10.45
N LEU A 290 3.41 1.15 10.13
CA LEU A 290 2.31 2.07 10.38
C LEU A 290 1.08 1.76 9.52
N ASP A 291 1.26 1.31 8.27
CA ASP A 291 0.17 0.86 7.41
C ASP A 291 -0.59 -0.34 8.00
N GLY A 292 0.10 -1.26 8.68
CA GLY A 292 -0.59 -2.36 9.36
C GLY A 292 -1.56 -1.89 10.45
N LEU A 293 -1.21 -0.85 11.21
CA LEU A 293 -2.10 -0.21 12.17
C LEU A 293 -3.21 0.60 11.47
N ALA A 294 -2.89 1.29 10.37
CA ALA A 294 -3.88 1.99 9.56
C ALA A 294 -4.95 1.05 9.00
N HIS A 295 -4.56 -0.16 8.56
CA HIS A 295 -5.52 -1.19 8.12
C HIS A 295 -6.49 -1.62 9.24
N ALA A 296 -6.00 -1.70 10.49
CA ALA A 296 -6.90 -1.95 11.63
C ALA A 296 -7.88 -0.80 11.84
N VAL A 297 -7.44 0.44 11.67
CA VAL A 297 -8.31 1.63 11.72
C VAL A 297 -9.35 1.61 10.61
N GLU A 298 -8.96 1.30 9.37
CA GLU A 298 -9.88 1.15 8.23
C GLU A 298 -11.04 0.21 8.59
N ALA A 299 -10.70 -0.98 9.08
CA ALA A 299 -11.68 -2.02 9.39
C ALA A 299 -12.55 -1.67 10.59
N LEU A 300 -11.96 -1.23 11.71
CA LEU A 300 -12.67 -0.95 12.96
C LEU A 300 -13.54 0.30 12.86
N CYS A 301 -13.01 1.38 12.27
CA CYS A 301 -13.76 2.61 12.10
C CYS A 301 -14.88 2.44 11.08
N GLY A 302 -14.63 1.75 9.96
CA GLY A 302 -15.66 1.42 8.98
C GLY A 302 -16.79 0.61 9.58
N HIS A 303 -16.45 -0.40 10.38
CA HIS A 303 -17.43 -1.22 11.11
C HIS A 303 -18.26 -0.38 12.10
N ALA A 304 -17.59 0.46 12.91
CA ALA A 304 -18.28 1.32 13.89
C ALA A 304 -19.22 2.34 13.21
N ILE A 305 -18.80 2.92 12.09
CA ILE A 305 -19.61 3.83 11.28
C ILE A 305 -20.81 3.08 10.69
N GLY A 306 -20.61 1.88 10.14
CA GLY A 306 -21.67 1.04 9.64
C GLY A 306 -22.70 0.69 10.71
N ALA A 307 -22.25 0.35 11.92
CA ALA A 307 -23.07 0.06 13.08
C ALA A 307 -23.71 1.31 13.72
N ARG A 308 -23.35 2.52 13.30
CA ARG A 308 -23.72 3.80 13.92
C ARG A 308 -23.33 3.90 15.39
N ASP A 309 -22.21 3.25 15.76
CA ASP A 309 -21.70 3.20 17.15
C ASP A 309 -20.56 4.23 17.34
N ARG A 310 -20.90 5.37 17.92
CA ARG A 310 -19.97 6.49 18.18
C ARG A 310 -18.90 6.13 19.21
N ASP A 311 -19.26 5.39 20.23
CA ASP A 311 -18.35 5.03 21.31
C ASP A 311 -17.29 4.06 20.82
N THR A 312 -17.69 3.07 20.03
CA THR A 312 -16.74 2.14 19.39
C THR A 312 -15.85 2.87 18.39
N LEU A 313 -16.37 3.83 17.61
CA LEU A 313 -15.55 4.65 16.70
C LEU A 313 -14.48 5.41 17.49
N ARG A 314 -14.88 6.13 18.53
CA ARG A 314 -13.96 6.91 19.38
C ARG A 314 -12.90 6.02 20.04
N ARG A 315 -13.31 4.92 20.67
CA ARG A 315 -12.40 3.95 21.31
C ARG A 315 -11.40 3.36 20.33
N SER A 316 -11.86 2.98 19.14
CA SER A 316 -10.99 2.43 18.10
C SER A 316 -9.93 3.45 17.68
N LEU A 317 -10.29 4.72 17.48
CA LEU A 317 -9.36 5.79 17.14
C LEU A 317 -8.37 6.09 18.27
N VAL A 318 -8.83 6.14 19.52
CA VAL A 318 -7.94 6.40 20.68
C VAL A 318 -6.94 5.27 20.84
N VAL A 319 -7.40 4.02 20.81
CA VAL A 319 -6.51 2.86 21.02
C VAL A 319 -5.55 2.66 19.82
N ALA A 320 -6.06 2.67 18.60
CA ALA A 320 -5.22 2.50 17.44
C ALA A 320 -4.28 3.70 17.24
N GLY A 321 -4.75 4.93 17.49
CA GLY A 321 -3.93 6.13 17.45
C GLY A 321 -2.81 6.12 18.49
N GLY A 322 -3.10 5.68 19.71
CA GLY A 322 -2.09 5.52 20.76
C GLY A 322 -1.01 4.49 20.37
N TRP A 323 -1.38 3.33 19.84
CA TRP A 323 -0.42 2.34 19.35
C TRP A 323 0.37 2.83 18.13
N SER A 324 -0.27 3.57 17.22
CA SER A 324 0.42 4.18 16.09
C SER A 324 1.46 5.20 16.55
N LEU A 325 1.11 6.03 17.55
CA LEU A 325 2.05 7.00 18.15
C LEU A 325 3.20 6.28 18.87
N ILE A 326 2.92 5.24 19.66
CA ILE A 326 3.97 4.45 20.33
C ILE A 326 4.90 3.83 19.26
N SER A 327 4.35 3.22 18.20
CA SER A 327 5.14 2.65 17.12
C SER A 327 6.01 3.71 16.43
N SER A 328 5.46 4.90 16.15
CA SER A 328 6.23 5.99 15.54
C SER A 328 7.35 6.50 16.44
N MET A 329 7.13 6.57 17.77
CA MET A 329 8.17 6.91 18.73
C MET A 329 9.27 5.85 18.81
N VAL A 330 8.91 4.56 18.72
CA VAL A 330 9.89 3.46 18.67
C VAL A 330 10.76 3.58 17.42
N PHE A 331 10.17 3.84 16.23
CA PHE A 331 10.95 4.05 15.02
C PHE A 331 11.83 5.32 15.08
N ALA A 332 11.31 6.43 15.61
CA ALA A 332 12.08 7.64 15.79
C ALA A 332 13.29 7.39 16.70
N LEU A 333 13.08 6.73 17.83
CA LEU A 333 14.14 6.35 18.76
C LEU A 333 15.14 5.37 18.12
N PHE A 334 14.65 4.38 17.36
CA PHE A 334 15.49 3.46 16.63
C PHE A 334 16.45 4.18 15.68
N PHE A 335 15.95 5.12 14.87
CA PHE A 335 16.81 5.88 13.95
C PHE A 335 17.76 6.83 14.69
N LEU A 336 17.39 7.38 15.84
CA LEU A 336 18.28 8.22 16.64
C LEU A 336 19.40 7.42 17.29
N VAL A 337 19.12 6.22 17.80
CA VAL A 337 20.10 5.41 18.57
C VAL A 337 20.87 4.45 17.67
N ALA A 338 20.17 3.74 16.78
CA ALA A 338 20.73 2.71 15.91
C ALA A 338 20.90 3.14 14.46
N GLY A 339 20.59 4.39 14.12
CA GLY A 339 20.62 4.89 12.73
C GLY A 339 22.00 4.80 12.09
N HIS A 340 23.07 4.99 12.85
CA HIS A 340 24.43 4.77 12.35
C HIS A 340 24.63 3.32 11.87
N GLY A 341 24.22 2.34 12.68
CA GLY A 341 24.27 0.94 12.31
C GLY A 341 23.37 0.62 11.11
N PHE A 342 22.16 1.19 11.08
CA PHE A 342 21.23 1.05 9.95
C PHE A 342 21.82 1.54 8.61
N VAL A 343 22.49 2.68 8.62
CA VAL A 343 23.17 3.21 7.42
C VAL A 343 24.39 2.34 7.07
N SER A 344 25.19 1.94 8.07
CA SER A 344 26.38 1.14 7.87
C SER A 344 26.11 -0.26 7.32
N LEU A 345 24.94 -0.83 7.61
CA LEU A 345 24.52 -2.13 7.04
C LEU A 345 24.16 -2.03 5.55
N GLN A 346 23.84 -0.83 5.05
CA GLN A 346 23.41 -0.63 3.68
C GLN A 346 24.53 -0.23 2.72
N THR A 347 25.60 0.37 3.22
CA THR A 347 26.72 0.84 2.37
C THR A 347 28.04 0.88 3.12
N ASP A 348 29.13 0.55 2.41
CA ASP A 348 30.50 0.71 2.84
C ASP A 348 31.19 1.96 2.27
N ILE A 349 30.49 2.71 1.37
CA ILE A 349 31.04 3.90 0.72
C ILE A 349 31.08 5.05 1.74
N PRO A 350 32.30 5.54 2.14
CA PRO A 350 32.43 6.52 3.23
C PRO A 350 31.68 7.82 2.96
N GLU A 351 31.73 8.33 1.73
CA GLU A 351 31.09 9.58 1.32
C GLU A 351 29.55 9.49 1.42
N VAL A 352 28.97 8.38 0.95
CA VAL A 352 27.52 8.13 1.02
C VAL A 352 27.08 7.97 2.47
N ARG A 353 27.87 7.26 3.29
CA ARG A 353 27.62 7.09 4.72
C ARG A 353 27.64 8.43 5.47
N ALA A 354 28.64 9.25 5.24
CA ALA A 354 28.75 10.57 5.85
C ALA A 354 27.59 11.48 5.47
N THR A 355 27.22 11.48 4.19
CA THR A 355 26.06 12.23 3.68
C THR A 355 24.76 11.74 4.32
N ALA A 356 24.52 10.43 4.37
CA ALA A 356 23.32 9.85 4.99
C ALA A 356 23.21 10.21 6.48
N MET A 357 24.33 10.20 7.21
CA MET A 357 24.36 10.57 8.62
C MET A 357 23.97 12.04 8.85
N THR A 358 24.31 12.94 7.93
CA THR A 358 23.91 14.36 8.01
C THR A 358 22.39 14.53 7.95
N TYR A 359 21.69 13.70 7.18
CA TYR A 359 20.24 13.78 6.97
C TYR A 359 19.43 12.79 7.82
N LEU A 360 20.08 11.91 8.57
CA LEU A 360 19.44 10.92 9.45
C LEU A 360 18.45 11.56 10.47
N PRO A 361 18.69 12.74 11.05
CA PRO A 361 17.72 13.39 11.96
C PRO A 361 16.36 13.65 11.31
N TYR A 362 16.32 13.95 9.99
CA TYR A 362 15.07 14.12 9.27
C TYR A 362 14.29 12.80 9.16
N LEU A 363 14.99 11.69 8.90
CA LEU A 363 14.38 10.36 8.90
C LEU A 363 13.84 10.01 10.29
N ALA A 364 14.55 10.34 11.36
CA ALA A 364 14.10 10.07 12.72
C ALA A 364 12.84 10.88 13.11
N LEU A 365 12.69 12.09 12.58
CA LEU A 365 11.50 12.92 12.80
C LEU A 365 10.30 12.47 11.96
N MET A 366 10.54 11.90 10.78
CA MET A 366 9.49 11.55 9.81
C MET A 366 8.37 10.67 10.39
N PRO A 367 8.64 9.58 11.16
CA PRO A 367 7.58 8.75 11.73
C PRO A 367 6.58 9.52 12.59
N LEU A 368 7.08 10.49 13.38
CA LEU A 368 6.26 11.30 14.30
C LEU A 368 5.31 12.25 13.56
N LEU A 369 5.72 12.73 12.39
CA LEU A 369 4.86 13.57 11.54
C LEU A 369 3.93 12.74 10.66
N ALA A 370 4.43 11.63 10.14
CA ALA A 370 3.70 10.78 9.21
C ALA A 370 2.57 9.98 9.87
N VAL A 371 2.70 9.62 11.14
CA VAL A 371 1.72 8.78 11.86
C VAL A 371 0.29 9.29 11.76
N TRP A 372 0.10 10.61 11.83
CA TRP A 372 -1.21 11.24 11.75
C TRP A 372 -1.85 11.07 10.37
N SER A 373 -1.04 11.13 9.31
CA SER A 373 -1.51 10.89 7.95
C SER A 373 -1.95 9.44 7.77
N TYR A 374 -1.19 8.46 8.26
CA TYR A 374 -1.56 7.03 8.18
C TYR A 374 -2.83 6.72 8.96
N LEU A 375 -2.93 7.20 10.19
CA LEU A 375 -4.10 7.01 11.05
C LEU A 375 -5.37 7.59 10.41
N LEU A 376 -5.27 8.83 9.93
CA LEU A 376 -6.41 9.54 9.34
C LEU A 376 -6.78 8.96 7.97
N ASP A 377 -5.83 8.55 7.14
CA ASP A 377 -6.12 7.83 5.91
C ASP A 377 -6.95 6.58 6.22
N GLY A 378 -6.58 5.80 7.24
CA GLY A 378 -7.35 4.64 7.68
C GLY A 378 -8.79 5.01 8.08
N LEU A 379 -8.97 6.10 8.84
CA LEU A 379 -10.30 6.59 9.22
C LEU A 379 -11.15 6.97 8.00
N PHE A 380 -10.58 7.77 7.07
CA PHE A 380 -11.32 8.25 5.89
C PHE A 380 -11.65 7.12 4.91
N ILE A 381 -10.77 6.11 4.76
CA ILE A 381 -11.04 4.92 3.96
C ILE A 381 -12.16 4.11 4.59
N GLY A 382 -12.10 3.83 5.89
CA GLY A 382 -13.16 3.13 6.61
C GLY A 382 -14.51 3.85 6.54
N ALA A 383 -14.48 5.18 6.60
CA ALA A 383 -15.66 6.03 6.41
C ALA A 383 -16.15 6.15 4.96
N THR A 384 -15.43 5.60 3.99
CA THR A 384 -15.69 5.77 2.54
C THR A 384 -15.70 7.23 2.07
N ARG A 385 -14.98 8.11 2.80
CA ARG A 385 -14.89 9.55 2.53
C ARG A 385 -13.63 9.90 1.72
N ALA A 386 -13.47 9.22 0.60
CA ALA A 386 -12.31 9.37 -0.26
C ALA A 386 -12.20 10.76 -0.92
N ARG A 387 -13.35 11.44 -1.10
CA ARG A 387 -13.38 12.79 -1.68
C ARG A 387 -12.64 13.79 -0.81
N GLU A 388 -12.88 13.77 0.48
CA GLU A 388 -12.21 14.62 1.47
C GLU A 388 -10.71 14.31 1.53
N MET A 389 -10.37 13.03 1.53
CA MET A 389 -8.99 12.55 1.52
C MET A 389 -8.24 13.00 0.26
N ARG A 390 -8.86 12.87 -0.92
CA ARG A 390 -8.33 13.39 -2.19
C ARG A 390 -8.10 14.90 -2.13
N ASN A 391 -9.10 15.65 -1.67
CA ASN A 391 -9.00 17.12 -1.62
C ASN A 391 -7.89 17.57 -0.67
N ALA A 392 -7.73 16.94 0.49
CA ALA A 392 -6.63 17.21 1.41
C ALA A 392 -5.26 16.93 0.77
N MET A 393 -5.15 15.82 0.02
CA MET A 393 -3.93 15.47 -0.69
C MET A 393 -3.60 16.48 -1.79
N LEU A 394 -4.58 16.84 -2.62
CA LEU A 394 -4.39 17.84 -3.69
C LEU A 394 -4.01 19.19 -3.13
N PHE A 395 -4.64 19.61 -2.03
CA PHE A 395 -4.28 20.84 -1.33
C PHE A 395 -2.83 20.79 -0.82
N SER A 396 -2.43 19.69 -0.21
CA SER A 396 -1.07 19.53 0.31
C SER A 396 -0.04 19.47 -0.82
N ALA A 397 -0.34 18.77 -1.91
CA ALA A 397 0.53 18.68 -3.08
C ALA A 397 0.70 20.06 -3.77
N ALA A 398 -0.40 20.79 -3.96
CA ALA A 398 -0.36 22.13 -4.56
C ALA A 398 0.40 23.12 -3.67
N GLY A 399 0.21 23.05 -2.35
CA GLY A 399 0.90 23.93 -1.40
C GLY A 399 2.41 23.69 -1.33
N ILE A 400 2.85 22.45 -1.55
CA ILE A 400 4.26 22.06 -1.46
C ILE A 400 4.99 22.09 -2.82
N ALA A 401 4.28 21.98 -3.93
CA ALA A 401 4.91 21.90 -5.27
C ALA A 401 5.89 23.06 -5.57
N PRO A 402 5.59 24.33 -5.27
CA PRO A 402 6.55 25.42 -5.48
C PRO A 402 7.81 25.29 -4.62
N LEU A 403 7.66 24.87 -3.36
CA LEU A 403 8.80 24.66 -2.46
C LEU A 403 9.65 23.47 -2.91
N ALA A 404 9.02 22.37 -3.33
CA ALA A 404 9.71 21.20 -3.86
C ALA A 404 10.49 21.54 -5.16
N TYR A 405 9.92 22.40 -6.01
CA TYR A 405 10.60 22.86 -7.21
C TYR A 405 11.87 23.69 -6.91
N LEU A 406 11.80 24.55 -5.90
CA LEU A 406 12.89 25.41 -5.49
C LEU A 406 13.91 24.74 -4.55
N ALA A 407 13.54 23.61 -3.94
CA ALA A 407 14.35 22.97 -2.90
C ALA A 407 15.76 22.60 -3.37
N ALA A 408 15.92 22.14 -4.62
CA ALA A 408 17.24 21.75 -5.14
C ALA A 408 18.25 22.91 -5.22
N SER A 409 17.78 24.14 -5.43
CA SER A 409 18.65 25.33 -5.42
C SER A 409 19.15 25.69 -4.02
N HIS A 410 18.55 25.15 -2.98
CA HIS A 410 18.87 25.41 -1.56
C HIS A 410 19.47 24.17 -0.87
N GLY A 411 19.83 23.13 -1.63
CA GLY A 411 20.50 21.93 -1.15
C GLY A 411 19.55 20.89 -0.53
N ASN A 412 20.15 19.77 -0.10
CA ASN A 412 19.38 18.60 0.36
C ASN A 412 18.65 18.84 1.69
N HIS A 413 19.10 19.75 2.53
CA HIS A 413 18.36 20.15 3.72
C HIS A 413 16.98 20.75 3.38
N ALA A 414 16.92 21.61 2.37
CA ALA A 414 15.67 22.19 1.91
C ALA A 414 14.73 21.11 1.31
N LEU A 415 15.28 20.11 0.64
CA LEU A 415 14.51 19.00 0.10
C LEU A 415 13.87 18.16 1.22
N TRP A 416 14.63 17.80 2.25
CA TRP A 416 14.12 17.06 3.41
C TRP A 416 13.11 17.88 4.21
N LEU A 417 13.35 19.18 4.42
CA LEU A 417 12.38 20.07 5.07
C LEU A 417 11.08 20.18 4.27
N THR A 418 11.17 20.23 2.95
CA THR A 418 9.99 20.24 2.07
C THR A 418 9.20 18.94 2.21
N PHE A 419 9.87 17.80 2.31
CA PHE A 419 9.22 16.50 2.51
C PHE A 419 8.54 16.42 3.90
N LEU A 420 9.20 16.88 4.96
CA LEU A 420 8.58 16.98 6.29
C LEU A 420 7.38 17.92 6.28
N ALA A 421 7.49 19.08 5.65
CA ALA A 421 6.40 20.04 5.52
C ALA A 421 5.20 19.48 4.76
N PHE A 422 5.45 18.73 3.67
CA PHE A 422 4.39 18.03 2.95
C PHE A 422 3.66 17.02 3.84
N THR A 423 4.41 16.22 4.59
CA THR A 423 3.86 15.21 5.50
C THR A 423 3.03 15.85 6.61
N LEU A 424 3.54 16.93 7.19
CA LEU A 424 2.85 17.71 8.21
C LEU A 424 1.56 18.34 7.66
N LEU A 425 1.64 19.02 6.52
CA LEU A 425 0.48 19.68 5.89
C LEU A 425 -0.63 18.68 5.56
N ARG A 426 -0.26 17.50 5.08
CA ARG A 426 -1.19 16.39 4.83
C ARG A 426 -1.89 15.93 6.12
N GLY A 427 -1.13 15.75 7.21
CA GLY A 427 -1.69 15.38 8.52
C GLY A 427 -2.61 16.46 9.08
N LEU A 428 -2.22 17.73 9.00
CA LEU A 428 -3.00 18.87 9.50
C LEU A 428 -4.30 19.07 8.70
N SER A 429 -4.25 18.99 7.36
CA SER A 429 -5.42 19.16 6.51
C SER A 429 -6.46 18.05 6.76
N LEU A 430 -6.02 16.79 6.83
CA LEU A 430 -6.88 15.66 7.19
C LEU A 430 -7.43 15.79 8.62
N GLY A 431 -6.57 16.20 9.58
CA GLY A 431 -6.95 16.41 10.96
C GLY A 431 -8.01 17.50 11.12
N PHE A 432 -7.87 18.61 10.40
CA PHE A 432 -8.87 19.68 10.37
C PHE A 432 -10.22 19.20 9.82
N ILE A 433 -10.22 18.43 8.71
CA ILE A 433 -11.44 17.88 8.14
C ILE A 433 -12.08 16.88 9.12
N ALA A 434 -11.27 16.00 9.73
CA ALA A 434 -11.75 15.02 10.71
C ALA A 434 -12.38 15.71 11.93
N TRP A 435 -11.74 16.75 12.47
CA TRP A 435 -12.29 17.55 13.55
C TRP A 435 -13.62 18.21 13.21
N ARG A 436 -13.73 18.80 12.00
CA ARG A 436 -14.98 19.40 11.51
C ARG A 436 -16.08 18.35 11.39
N LEU A 437 -15.80 17.18 10.81
CA LEU A 437 -16.76 16.08 10.66
C LEU A 437 -17.20 15.54 12.02
N THR A 438 -16.31 15.48 13.00
CA THR A 438 -16.65 15.03 14.35
C THR A 438 -17.58 16.03 15.04
N ARG A 439 -17.38 17.34 14.87
CA ARG A 439 -18.28 18.36 15.44
C ARG A 439 -19.64 18.42 14.79
N SER A 440 -19.72 18.18 13.48
CA SER A 440 -20.98 18.22 12.72
C SER A 440 -21.72 16.86 12.69
N GLU A 441 -21.24 15.87 13.45
CA GLU A 441 -21.71 14.48 13.39
C GLU A 441 -21.68 13.85 11.98
N GLY A 442 -20.87 14.42 11.10
CA GLY A 442 -20.81 14.09 9.70
C GLY A 442 -20.33 12.68 9.37
N TRP A 443 -19.78 11.93 10.35
CA TRP A 443 -19.37 10.55 10.15
C TRP A 443 -20.51 9.58 9.91
N PHE A 444 -21.71 9.89 10.42
CA PHE A 444 -22.90 9.04 10.41
C PHE A 444 -24.02 9.57 9.48
N GLY A 445 -23.77 10.70 8.83
CA GLY A 445 -24.69 11.30 7.86
C GLY A 445 -24.47 10.71 6.48
N HIS A 446 -25.33 9.79 6.11
CA HIS A 446 -25.86 9.46 4.77
C HIS A 446 -26.77 8.24 4.88
#